data_f9c1a4805cfb21547b0d7a3705340c40
#
_entry.id   f9c1a4805cfb21547b0d7a3705340c40
#
_cell.length_a   1.000
_cell.length_b   1.000
_cell.length_c   1.000
_cell.angle_alpha   90.00
_cell.angle_beta   90.00
_cell.angle_gamma   90.00
#
_symmetry.space_group_name_H-M   'P 1'
#
loop_
_entity.id
_entity.type
_entity.pdbx_description
1 polymer ?
#
loop_
_entity_poly.entity_id
_entity_poly.type
_entity_poly.pdbx_seq_one_letter_code
_entity_poly.pdbx_strand_id
1 'polypeptide(L)'
;AHDFNNLLTAIVGFCDLLLLRHKAGDPSFGDIMQIKQNSNRASNLVRQLLAFSRQQTLRPRVHDVTDILTELSHLIRRLVGANIELDIKHGSDLGLVKVDEGQMEQVLINLVVNARDAMNEEGVLKITTENYTNKKEKSVVEESMPPGDWVLIKVSDTGCGIAKEHISRILEPFYTTKDVGEGTGLGLATVYGII
;
A
#
# COMPACT_ATOMS: atom_id res chain seq x y z
N ALA A 1 11.48 15.53 8.88
CA ALA A 1 11.30 14.10 8.74
C ALA A 1 12.22 13.27 9.64
N HIS A 2 13.52 13.44 9.53
CA HIS A 2 14.51 12.77 10.40
C HIS A 2 14.23 13.06 11.89
N ASP A 3 13.93 14.30 12.22
CA ASP A 3 13.67 14.75 13.58
C ASP A 3 12.40 14.13 14.19
N PHE A 4 11.34 13.98 13.39
CA PHE A 4 10.13 13.28 13.83
C PHE A 4 10.40 11.80 14.15
N ASN A 5 11.14 11.11 13.29
CA ASN A 5 11.51 9.71 13.56
C ASN A 5 12.38 9.57 14.80
N ASN A 6 13.31 10.49 15.03
CA ASN A 6 14.15 10.51 16.24
C ASN A 6 13.31 10.70 17.52
N LEU A 7 12.36 11.65 17.50
CA LEU A 7 11.46 11.87 18.63
C LEU A 7 10.58 10.64 18.92
N LEU A 8 9.98 10.04 17.90
CA LEU A 8 9.14 8.86 18.07
C LEU A 8 9.96 7.64 18.54
N THR A 9 11.19 7.48 18.05
CA THR A 9 12.11 6.43 18.52
C THR A 9 12.45 6.62 20.01
N ALA A 10 12.70 7.86 20.44
CA ALA A 10 12.95 8.17 21.83
C ALA A 10 11.74 7.85 22.71
N ILE A 11 10.52 8.24 22.29
CA ILE A 11 9.28 7.94 23.01
C ILE A 11 9.09 6.43 23.17
N VAL A 12 9.25 5.65 22.10
CA VAL A 12 9.15 4.17 22.14
C VAL A 12 10.19 3.60 23.10
N GLY A 13 11.44 4.08 23.04
CA GLY A 13 12.51 3.66 23.95
C GLY A 13 12.20 3.94 25.43
N PHE A 14 11.64 5.12 25.75
CA PHE A 14 11.18 5.42 27.11
C PHE A 14 10.01 4.54 27.55
N CYS A 15 9.07 4.23 26.65
CA CYS A 15 8.00 3.26 26.94
C CYS A 15 8.59 1.88 27.27
N ASP A 16 9.60 1.41 26.52
CA ASP A 16 10.26 0.12 26.80
C ASP A 16 10.95 0.11 28.16
N LEU A 17 11.63 1.19 28.52
CA LEU A 17 12.25 1.34 29.84
C LEU A 17 11.21 1.35 30.97
N LEU A 18 10.06 2.01 30.77
CA LEU A 18 8.96 2.03 31.74
C LEU A 18 8.34 0.65 31.91
N LEU A 19 8.15 -0.11 30.80
CA LEU A 19 7.60 -1.47 30.81
C LEU A 19 8.51 -2.48 31.54
N LEU A 20 9.80 -2.18 31.73
CA LEU A 20 10.67 -2.99 32.58
C LEU A 20 10.30 -2.85 34.07
N ARG A 21 9.74 -1.71 34.49
CA ARG A 21 9.39 -1.37 35.88
C ARG A 21 7.90 -1.57 36.16
N HIS A 22 7.01 -1.29 35.19
CA HIS A 22 5.56 -1.40 35.27
C HIS A 22 5.12 -2.65 34.49
N LYS A 23 4.84 -3.74 35.20
CA LYS A 23 4.45 -5.03 34.59
C LYS A 23 2.94 -5.16 34.54
N ALA A 24 2.47 -6.22 33.86
CA ALA A 24 1.06 -6.57 33.81
C ALA A 24 0.47 -6.65 35.23
N GLY A 25 -0.59 -5.89 35.52
CA GLY A 25 -1.18 -5.71 36.84
C GLY A 25 -0.90 -4.34 37.47
N ASP A 26 0.07 -3.58 36.99
CA ASP A 26 0.28 -2.19 37.35
C ASP A 26 -0.76 -1.28 36.65
N PRO A 27 -1.41 -0.35 37.33
CA PRO A 27 -2.36 0.59 36.71
C PRO A 27 -1.79 1.36 35.50
N SER A 28 -0.49 1.69 35.54
CA SER A 28 0.17 2.42 34.44
C SER A 28 0.55 1.55 33.23
N PHE A 29 0.51 0.22 33.35
CA PHE A 29 0.92 -0.67 32.28
C PHE A 29 0.10 -0.47 30.99
N GLY A 30 -1.21 -0.36 31.14
CA GLY A 30 -2.13 -0.13 30.02
C GLY A 30 -1.83 1.19 29.30
N ASP A 31 -1.63 2.27 30.05
CA ASP A 31 -1.35 3.59 29.47
C ASP A 31 -0.01 3.62 28.72
N ILE A 32 1.04 3.00 29.29
CA ILE A 32 2.36 2.91 28.65
C ILE A 32 2.27 2.10 27.35
N MET A 33 1.53 0.99 27.33
CA MET A 33 1.30 0.20 26.13
C MET A 33 0.57 1.00 25.04
N GLN A 34 -0.44 1.79 25.42
CA GLN A 34 -1.18 2.66 24.49
C GLN A 34 -0.27 3.76 23.91
N ILE A 35 0.55 4.40 24.75
CA ILE A 35 1.51 5.41 24.27
C ILE A 35 2.50 4.80 23.29
N LYS A 36 3.06 3.62 23.59
CA LYS A 36 3.97 2.89 22.69
C LYS A 36 3.30 2.55 21.36
N GLN A 37 2.08 2.02 21.40
CA GLN A 37 1.33 1.64 20.22
C GLN A 37 1.01 2.86 19.33
N ASN A 38 0.57 3.97 19.92
CA ASN A 38 0.30 5.22 19.22
C ASN A 38 1.60 5.84 18.62
N SER A 39 2.72 5.75 19.33
CA SER A 39 4.02 6.22 18.82
C SER A 39 4.51 5.42 17.63
N ASN A 40 4.33 4.09 17.65
CA ASN A 40 4.62 3.23 16.50
C ASN A 40 3.69 3.54 15.30
N ARG A 41 2.40 3.79 15.55
CA ARG A 41 1.44 4.22 14.53
C ARG A 41 1.84 5.56 13.91
N ALA A 42 2.22 6.54 14.72
CA ALA A 42 2.72 7.84 14.26
C ALA A 42 4.01 7.70 13.43
N SER A 43 4.93 6.82 13.80
CA SER A 43 6.14 6.52 13.02
C SER A 43 5.82 5.96 11.64
N ASN A 44 4.81 5.10 11.54
CA ASN A 44 4.34 4.55 10.27
C ASN A 44 3.71 5.64 9.39
N LEU A 45 2.88 6.53 9.98
CA LEU A 45 2.29 7.68 9.30
C LEU A 45 3.35 8.62 8.74
N VAL A 46 4.36 8.97 9.54
CA VAL A 46 5.47 9.83 9.11
C VAL A 46 6.23 9.17 7.95
N ARG A 47 6.49 7.86 8.01
CA ARG A 47 7.12 7.13 6.89
C ARG A 47 6.29 7.18 5.61
N GLN A 48 4.97 7.02 5.70
CA GLN A 48 4.07 7.10 4.54
C GLN A 48 3.99 8.51 3.97
N LEU A 49 3.91 9.54 4.83
CA LEU A 49 3.98 10.95 4.41
C LEU A 49 5.30 11.27 3.70
N LEU A 50 6.41 10.69 4.17
CA LEU A 50 7.71 10.89 3.55
C LEU A 50 7.85 10.15 2.22
N ALA A 51 7.25 8.98 2.09
CA ALA A 51 7.17 8.27 0.81
C ALA A 51 6.36 9.08 -0.21
N PHE A 52 5.29 9.75 0.24
CA PHE A 52 4.50 10.66 -0.59
C PHE A 52 5.24 11.98 -0.91
N SER A 53 5.97 12.56 0.08
CA SER A 53 6.63 13.88 -0.04
C SER A 53 8.03 13.82 -0.64
N ARG A 54 8.70 12.66 -0.61
CA ARG A 54 10.03 12.55 -1.20
C ARG A 54 9.88 12.47 -2.72
N GLN A 55 10.38 13.50 -3.40
CA GLN A 55 11.04 13.36 -4.69
C GLN A 55 12.23 12.39 -4.50
N GLN A 56 11.95 11.09 -4.35
CA GLN A 56 13.00 10.10 -4.52
C GLN A 56 13.57 10.34 -5.91
N THR A 57 14.88 10.45 -6.02
CA THR A 57 15.53 10.44 -7.33
C THR A 57 15.13 9.14 -8.00
N LEU A 58 14.12 9.21 -8.85
CA LEU A 58 13.59 8.07 -9.58
C LEU A 58 14.74 7.44 -10.37
N ARG A 59 14.84 6.14 -10.34
CA ARG A 59 15.79 5.37 -11.15
C ARG A 59 15.05 4.39 -12.05
N PRO A 60 14.23 4.90 -13.00
CA PRO A 60 13.48 4.02 -13.87
C PRO A 60 14.44 3.18 -14.72
N ARG A 61 14.24 1.87 -14.66
CA ARG A 61 14.95 0.87 -15.45
C ARG A 61 13.96 0.05 -16.25
N VAL A 62 14.46 -0.66 -17.24
CA VAL A 62 13.64 -1.59 -18.03
C VAL A 62 13.51 -2.89 -17.25
N HIS A 63 12.28 -3.29 -16.98
CA HIS A 63 11.94 -4.49 -16.20
C HIS A 63 10.91 -5.35 -16.93
N ASP A 64 10.95 -6.65 -16.67
CA ASP A 64 9.82 -7.55 -16.88
C ASP A 64 8.91 -7.48 -15.63
N VAL A 65 7.63 -7.19 -15.84
CA VAL A 65 6.65 -7.13 -14.73
C VAL A 65 6.50 -8.50 -14.05
N THR A 66 6.72 -9.59 -14.79
CA THR A 66 6.69 -10.95 -14.26
C THR A 66 7.75 -11.16 -13.18
N ASP A 67 8.97 -10.65 -13.42
CA ASP A 67 10.07 -10.76 -12.45
C ASP A 67 9.72 -10.00 -11.17
N ILE A 68 9.28 -8.75 -11.28
CA ILE A 68 8.87 -7.92 -10.13
C ILE A 68 7.78 -8.62 -9.31
N LEU A 69 6.72 -9.13 -9.96
CA LEU A 69 5.63 -9.83 -9.25
C LEU A 69 6.09 -11.13 -8.63
N THR A 70 7.01 -11.86 -9.26
CA THR A 70 7.56 -13.12 -8.74
C THR A 70 8.34 -12.86 -7.46
N GLU A 71 9.21 -11.85 -7.45
CA GLU A 71 9.98 -11.45 -6.26
C GLU A 71 9.07 -11.00 -5.12
N LEU A 72 8.03 -10.22 -5.42
CA LEU A 72 7.07 -9.74 -4.44
C LEU A 72 6.09 -10.82 -3.96
N SER A 73 5.92 -11.92 -4.67
CA SER A 73 4.91 -12.95 -4.38
C SER A 73 4.99 -13.48 -2.95
N HIS A 74 6.20 -13.70 -2.43
CA HIS A 74 6.41 -14.15 -1.05
C HIS A 74 6.00 -13.09 -0.01
N LEU A 75 6.32 -11.82 -0.28
CA LEU A 75 5.91 -10.72 0.60
C LEU A 75 4.39 -10.53 0.58
N ILE A 76 3.78 -10.55 -0.61
CA ILE A 76 2.33 -10.47 -0.78
C ILE A 76 1.64 -11.58 0.00
N ARG A 77 2.08 -12.83 -0.11
CA ARG A 77 1.53 -13.97 0.61
C ARG A 77 1.57 -13.79 2.13
N ARG A 78 2.66 -13.22 2.64
CA ARG A 78 2.79 -12.89 4.08
C ARG A 78 1.86 -11.77 4.52
N LEU A 79 1.64 -10.76 3.66
CA LEU A 79 0.78 -9.61 3.95
C LEU A 79 -0.71 -9.98 3.97
N VAL A 80 -1.14 -10.85 3.06
CA VAL A 80 -2.56 -11.27 3.00
C VAL A 80 -2.91 -12.29 4.06
N GLY A 81 -1.94 -13.05 4.57
CA GLY A 81 -2.19 -14.09 5.59
C GLY A 81 -2.63 -15.43 4.99
N ALA A 82 -2.93 -16.39 5.87
CA ALA A 82 -3.20 -17.77 5.47
C ALA A 82 -4.64 -18.00 4.95
N ASN A 83 -5.58 -17.14 5.34
CA ASN A 83 -7.01 -17.31 5.05
C ASN A 83 -7.43 -16.65 3.71
N ILE A 84 -6.56 -15.87 3.08
CA ILE A 84 -6.82 -15.28 1.76
C ILE A 84 -6.12 -16.12 0.71
N GLU A 85 -6.89 -16.64 -0.25
CA GLU A 85 -6.36 -17.33 -1.42
C GLU A 85 -5.71 -16.30 -2.37
N LEU A 86 -4.43 -16.52 -2.69
CA LEU A 86 -3.68 -15.67 -3.61
C LEU A 86 -3.54 -16.35 -4.97
N ASP A 87 -4.18 -15.80 -6.00
CA ASP A 87 -4.13 -16.24 -7.42
C ASP A 87 -3.34 -15.21 -8.24
N ILE A 88 -2.10 -15.54 -8.63
CA ILE A 88 -1.27 -14.69 -9.52
C ILE A 88 -1.16 -15.35 -10.87
N LYS A 89 -1.59 -14.65 -11.94
CA LYS A 89 -1.53 -15.13 -13.32
C LYS A 89 -0.83 -14.10 -14.20
N HIS A 90 0.21 -14.54 -14.86
CA HIS A 90 0.97 -13.74 -15.80
C HIS A 90 0.43 -13.93 -17.22
N GLY A 91 0.30 -12.83 -17.95
CA GLY A 91 0.04 -12.87 -19.39
C GLY A 91 1.24 -13.44 -20.14
N SER A 92 0.99 -13.99 -21.33
CA SER A 92 2.04 -14.45 -22.23
C SER A 92 2.69 -13.26 -22.94
N ASP A 93 4.01 -13.35 -23.18
CA ASP A 93 4.78 -12.39 -23.98
C ASP A 93 4.57 -10.93 -23.56
N LEU A 94 4.63 -10.65 -22.25
CA LEU A 94 4.48 -9.29 -21.72
C LEU A 94 5.58 -8.37 -22.27
N GLY A 95 5.18 -7.15 -22.63
CA GLY A 95 6.12 -6.09 -22.99
C GLY A 95 6.98 -5.68 -21.80
N LEU A 96 8.20 -5.23 -22.08
CA LEU A 96 9.06 -4.62 -21.06
C LEU A 96 8.56 -3.22 -20.70
N VAL A 97 8.65 -2.88 -19.43
CA VAL A 97 8.23 -1.57 -18.89
C VAL A 97 9.42 -0.80 -18.31
N LYS A 98 9.40 0.51 -18.46
CA LYS A 98 10.42 1.38 -17.87
C LYS A 98 9.86 2.02 -16.60
N VAL A 99 10.16 1.45 -15.45
CA VAL A 99 9.62 1.84 -14.14
C VAL A 99 10.73 1.88 -13.07
N ASP A 100 10.45 2.59 -11.98
CA ASP A 100 11.21 2.46 -10.75
C ASP A 100 10.64 1.28 -9.97
N GLU A 101 11.47 0.27 -9.72
CA GLU A 101 11.07 -0.98 -9.07
C GLU A 101 10.47 -0.74 -7.68
N GLY A 102 11.10 0.13 -6.87
CA GLY A 102 10.61 0.43 -5.52
C GLY A 102 9.26 1.15 -5.53
N GLN A 103 8.97 1.97 -6.56
CA GLN A 103 7.64 2.57 -6.72
C GLN A 103 6.60 1.53 -7.15
N MET A 104 6.95 0.62 -8.04
CA MET A 104 6.05 -0.46 -8.44
C MET A 104 5.73 -1.39 -7.26
N GLU A 105 6.73 -1.74 -6.46
CA GLU A 105 6.51 -2.47 -5.19
C GLU A 105 5.53 -1.73 -4.28
N GLN A 106 5.72 -0.42 -4.09
CA GLN A 106 4.85 0.40 -3.25
C GLN A 106 3.40 0.42 -3.76
N VAL A 107 3.19 0.51 -5.08
CA VAL A 107 1.86 0.41 -5.72
C VAL A 107 1.21 -0.92 -5.37
N LEU A 108 1.92 -2.02 -5.61
CA LEU A 108 1.39 -3.37 -5.38
C LEU A 108 1.08 -3.62 -3.90
N ILE A 109 1.96 -3.22 -2.98
CA ILE A 109 1.75 -3.35 -1.54
C ILE A 109 0.52 -2.56 -1.10
N ASN A 110 0.34 -1.32 -1.55
CA ASN A 110 -0.81 -0.49 -1.21
C ASN A 110 -2.13 -1.12 -1.69
N LEU A 111 -2.16 -1.66 -2.92
CA LEU A 111 -3.35 -2.32 -3.46
C LEU A 111 -3.65 -3.61 -2.70
N VAL A 112 -2.64 -4.43 -2.41
CA VAL A 112 -2.78 -5.70 -1.68
C VAL A 112 -3.27 -5.49 -0.25
N VAL A 113 -2.73 -4.49 0.46
CA VAL A 113 -3.15 -4.17 1.84
C VAL A 113 -4.60 -3.67 1.84
N ASN A 114 -4.98 -2.83 0.88
CA ASN A 114 -6.37 -2.37 0.75
C ASN A 114 -7.33 -3.52 0.46
N ALA A 115 -6.96 -4.44 -0.43
CA ALA A 115 -7.74 -5.62 -0.77
C ALA A 115 -7.93 -6.55 0.46
N ARG A 116 -6.84 -6.84 1.19
CA ARG A 116 -6.89 -7.63 2.43
C ARG A 116 -7.86 -7.02 3.44
N ASP A 117 -7.72 -5.72 3.68
CA ASP A 117 -8.55 -5.03 4.66
C ASP A 117 -10.04 -5.01 4.25
N ALA A 118 -10.33 -4.95 2.93
CA ALA A 118 -11.69 -5.02 2.40
C ALA A 118 -12.31 -6.42 2.52
N MET A 119 -11.49 -7.47 2.57
CA MET A 119 -11.92 -8.87 2.69
C MET A 119 -12.06 -9.35 4.15
N ASN A 120 -11.73 -8.53 5.15
CA ASN A 120 -11.75 -8.94 6.56
C ASN A 120 -10.98 -10.25 6.82
N GLU A 121 -9.82 -10.38 6.20
CA GLU A 121 -8.90 -11.52 6.33
C GLU A 121 -9.39 -12.86 5.74
N GLU A 122 -10.49 -12.87 4.97
CA GLU A 122 -11.01 -14.09 4.29
C GLU A 122 -11.49 -13.75 2.87
N GLY A 123 -11.01 -14.48 1.86
CA GLY A 123 -11.43 -14.25 0.48
C GLY A 123 -10.40 -14.67 -0.57
N VAL A 124 -10.52 -14.12 -1.78
CA VAL A 124 -9.62 -14.37 -2.91
C VAL A 124 -9.04 -13.05 -3.40
N LEU A 125 -7.71 -12.96 -3.41
CA LEU A 125 -6.95 -11.88 -4.04
C LEU A 125 -6.37 -12.38 -5.34
N LYS A 126 -6.78 -11.76 -6.44
CA LYS A 126 -6.32 -12.11 -7.78
C LYS A 126 -5.48 -10.99 -8.38
N ILE A 127 -4.27 -11.32 -8.84
CA ILE A 127 -3.39 -10.40 -9.57
C ILE A 127 -3.17 -10.96 -10.96
N THR A 128 -3.50 -10.20 -12.00
CA THR A 128 -3.29 -10.62 -13.37
C THR A 128 -2.56 -9.55 -14.16
N THR A 129 -1.74 -9.97 -15.12
CA THR A 129 -1.04 -9.09 -16.05
C THR A 129 -1.40 -9.42 -17.48
N GLU A 130 -1.53 -8.41 -18.33
CA GLU A 130 -1.78 -8.58 -19.76
C GLU A 130 -1.20 -7.39 -20.55
N ASN A 131 -0.86 -7.63 -21.83
CA ASN A 131 -0.57 -6.53 -22.74
C ASN A 131 -1.87 -5.83 -23.13
N TYR A 132 -1.84 -4.50 -23.13
CA TYR A 132 -2.98 -3.66 -23.47
C TYR A 132 -2.56 -2.60 -24.49
N THR A 133 -3.24 -2.53 -25.62
CA THR A 133 -3.00 -1.48 -26.63
C THR A 133 -4.14 -0.47 -26.60
N ASN A 134 -3.85 0.76 -26.20
CA ASN A 134 -4.79 1.86 -26.30
C ASN A 134 -4.74 2.45 -27.71
N LYS A 135 -5.83 2.27 -28.49
CA LYS A 135 -5.95 2.75 -29.87
C LYS A 135 -6.69 4.08 -30.00
N LYS A 136 -7.25 4.62 -28.91
CA LYS A 136 -8.12 5.80 -28.97
C LYS A 136 -7.37 7.05 -28.53
N GLU A 137 -7.45 8.11 -29.36
CA GLU A 137 -6.92 9.43 -29.02
C GLU A 137 -7.73 10.17 -27.94
N LYS A 138 -8.98 9.80 -27.67
CA LYS A 138 -9.84 10.41 -26.64
C LYS A 138 -11.01 9.51 -26.26
N SER A 139 -11.10 9.09 -25.01
CA SER A 139 -12.37 8.84 -24.36
C SER A 139 -12.45 9.69 -23.09
N VAL A 140 -13.62 10.21 -22.78
CA VAL A 140 -13.87 11.15 -21.66
C VAL A 140 -13.55 10.54 -20.26
N VAL A 141 -13.32 9.23 -20.22
CA VAL A 141 -13.00 8.47 -18.99
C VAL A 141 -11.52 8.07 -18.91
N GLU A 142 -10.79 8.16 -20.03
CA GLU A 142 -9.38 7.74 -20.15
C GLU A 142 -8.44 8.92 -20.46
N GLU A 143 -8.73 10.10 -19.89
CA GLU A 143 -7.93 11.34 -20.17
C GLU A 143 -6.46 11.24 -19.76
N SER A 144 -6.10 10.22 -18.96
CA SER A 144 -4.73 10.04 -18.44
C SER A 144 -3.89 9.02 -19.20
N MET A 145 -4.49 8.22 -20.10
CA MET A 145 -3.79 7.13 -20.80
C MET A 145 -3.60 7.46 -22.28
N PRO A 146 -2.40 7.91 -22.71
CA PRO A 146 -2.14 8.19 -24.11
C PRO A 146 -2.21 6.93 -24.98
N PRO A 147 -2.42 7.07 -26.31
CA PRO A 147 -2.33 5.94 -27.25
C PRO A 147 -0.96 5.29 -27.18
N GLY A 148 -0.93 3.96 -27.21
CA GLY A 148 0.31 3.19 -27.14
C GLY A 148 0.11 1.79 -26.59
N ASP A 149 1.22 1.08 -26.44
CA ASP A 149 1.27 -0.25 -25.86
C ASP A 149 1.63 -0.15 -24.38
N TRP A 150 0.86 -0.87 -23.55
CA TRP A 150 0.91 -0.83 -22.10
C TRP A 150 0.94 -2.26 -21.56
N VAL A 151 1.46 -2.41 -20.36
CA VAL A 151 1.25 -3.61 -19.54
C VAL A 151 0.24 -3.27 -18.47
N LEU A 152 -0.89 -3.95 -18.48
CA LEU A 152 -1.96 -3.79 -17.51
C LEU A 152 -1.77 -4.77 -16.37
N ILE A 153 -1.73 -4.26 -15.13
CA ILE A 153 -1.75 -5.05 -13.90
C ILE A 153 -3.11 -4.87 -13.27
N LYS A 154 -3.88 -5.95 -13.12
CA LYS A 154 -5.17 -5.94 -12.43
C LYS A 154 -5.03 -6.58 -11.07
N VAL A 155 -5.49 -5.89 -10.04
CA VAL A 155 -5.63 -6.41 -8.69
C VAL A 155 -7.12 -6.45 -8.37
N SER A 156 -7.64 -7.63 -8.08
CA SER A 156 -9.07 -7.87 -7.81
C SER A 156 -9.21 -8.63 -6.51
N ASP A 157 -10.17 -8.23 -5.69
CA ASP A 157 -10.52 -8.84 -4.42
C ASP A 157 -11.99 -9.24 -4.38
N THR A 158 -12.35 -10.07 -3.40
CA THR A 158 -13.73 -10.48 -3.11
C THR A 158 -14.29 -9.77 -1.89
N GLY A 159 -13.72 -8.64 -1.51
CA GLY A 159 -14.08 -7.87 -0.34
C GLY A 159 -15.41 -7.11 -0.47
N CYS A 160 -15.68 -6.23 0.50
CA CYS A 160 -16.92 -5.47 0.59
C CYS A 160 -17.11 -4.44 -0.55
N GLY A 161 -16.07 -4.20 -1.36
CA GLY A 161 -16.10 -3.21 -2.44
C GLY A 161 -16.12 -1.77 -1.94
N ILE A 162 -16.37 -0.84 -2.89
CA ILE A 162 -16.39 0.61 -2.62
C ILE A 162 -17.76 1.15 -3.02
N ALA A 163 -18.45 1.82 -2.08
CA ALA A 163 -19.72 2.45 -2.36
C ALA A 163 -19.56 3.57 -3.41
N LYS A 164 -20.54 3.74 -4.28
CA LYS A 164 -20.46 4.67 -5.43
C LYS A 164 -20.15 6.11 -5.02
N GLU A 165 -20.66 6.54 -3.87
CA GLU A 165 -20.44 7.87 -3.30
C GLU A 165 -18.99 8.16 -2.91
N HIS A 166 -18.18 7.10 -2.67
CA HIS A 166 -16.79 7.24 -2.29
C HIS A 166 -15.82 7.19 -3.49
N ILE A 167 -16.26 6.61 -4.64
CA ILE A 167 -15.40 6.36 -5.81
C ILE A 167 -14.68 7.63 -6.30
N SER A 168 -15.37 8.76 -6.34
CA SER A 168 -14.77 10.03 -6.78
C SER A 168 -13.72 10.59 -5.83
N ARG A 169 -13.68 10.10 -4.58
CA ARG A 169 -12.82 10.63 -3.52
C ARG A 169 -11.73 9.70 -3.06
N ILE A 170 -11.76 8.41 -3.46
CA ILE A 170 -10.79 7.41 -2.99
C ILE A 170 -9.34 7.73 -3.33
N LEU A 171 -9.10 8.60 -4.32
CA LEU A 171 -7.77 9.06 -4.73
C LEU A 171 -7.34 10.36 -4.02
N GLU A 172 -8.25 10.99 -3.25
CA GLU A 172 -7.90 12.18 -2.45
C GLU A 172 -6.98 11.77 -1.28
N PRO A 173 -5.86 12.48 -1.06
CA PRO A 173 -5.02 12.24 0.12
C PRO A 173 -5.81 12.36 1.42
N PHE A 174 -5.55 11.46 2.37
CA PHE A 174 -6.18 11.36 3.70
C PHE A 174 -7.65 10.95 3.70
N TYR A 175 -8.25 10.70 2.53
CA TYR A 175 -9.61 10.17 2.47
C TYR A 175 -9.64 8.70 2.84
N THR A 176 -10.46 8.33 3.82
CA THR A 176 -10.66 6.96 4.28
C THR A 176 -12.07 6.75 4.79
N THR A 177 -12.62 5.56 4.56
CA THR A 177 -13.89 5.09 5.13
C THR A 177 -13.67 4.19 6.35
N LYS A 178 -12.42 3.91 6.71
CA LYS A 178 -12.05 3.11 7.89
C LYS A 178 -12.14 3.97 9.16
N ASP A 179 -12.28 3.31 10.30
CA ASP A 179 -12.34 3.98 11.60
C ASP A 179 -11.07 4.78 11.90
N VAL A 180 -11.23 5.75 12.81
CA VAL A 180 -10.13 6.65 13.19
C VAL A 180 -8.93 5.85 13.66
N GLY A 181 -7.86 5.94 12.89
CA GLY A 181 -6.59 5.27 13.17
C GLY A 181 -6.40 3.89 12.53
N GLU A 182 -7.34 3.36 11.78
CA GLU A 182 -7.19 2.11 11.02
C GLU A 182 -6.81 2.34 9.56
N GLY A 183 -7.17 3.49 8.99
CA GLY A 183 -6.79 3.89 7.65
C GLY A 183 -6.02 5.20 7.61
N THR A 184 -4.95 5.28 6.84
CA THR A 184 -4.19 6.53 6.65
C THR A 184 -4.77 7.42 5.56
N GLY A 185 -5.61 6.86 4.67
CA GLY A 185 -6.13 7.54 3.48
C GLY A 185 -5.05 7.93 2.46
N LEU A 186 -3.84 7.38 2.57
CA LEU A 186 -2.73 7.69 1.67
C LEU A 186 -2.45 6.60 0.63
N GLY A 187 -2.92 5.38 0.84
CA GLY A 187 -2.58 4.23 0.00
C GLY A 187 -2.94 4.43 -1.47
N LEU A 188 -4.21 4.70 -1.77
CA LEU A 188 -4.68 4.90 -3.16
C LEU A 188 -4.19 6.23 -3.75
N ALA A 189 -4.08 7.29 -2.94
CA ALA A 189 -3.48 8.55 -3.38
C ALA A 189 -2.01 8.36 -3.80
N THR A 190 -1.25 7.53 -3.06
CA THR A 190 0.13 7.16 -3.43
C THR A 190 0.16 6.36 -4.74
N VAL A 191 -0.74 5.39 -4.92
CA VAL A 191 -0.86 4.63 -6.18
C VAL A 191 -1.09 5.58 -7.34
N TYR A 192 -2.07 6.48 -7.22
CA TYR A 192 -2.40 7.45 -8.27
C TYR A 192 -1.25 8.42 -8.59
N GLY A 193 -0.44 8.78 -7.59
CA GLY A 193 0.70 9.67 -7.79
C GLY A 193 1.93 8.99 -8.39
N ILE A 194 2.00 7.65 -8.38
CA ILE A 194 3.10 6.86 -8.96
C ILE A 194 2.80 6.47 -10.41
N ILE A 195 1.55 6.07 -10.68
CA ILE A 195 1.10 5.65 -12.00
C ILE A 195 0.71 6.89 -12.84
#